data_407dc6fde4fa0563506d8f56693967f7
#
_entry.id   407dc6fde4fa0563506d8f56693967f7
#
_cell.length_a   1.000
_cell.length_b   1.000
_cell.length_c   1.000
_cell.angle_alpha   90.00
_cell.angle_beta   90.00
_cell.angle_gamma   90.00
#
_symmetry.space_group_name_H-M   'P 1'
#
loop_
_entity.id
_entity.type
_entity.pdbx_description
1 polymer ?
#
loop_
_entity_poly.entity_id
_entity_poly.type
_entity_poly.pdbx_seq_one_letter_code
_entity_poly.pdbx_strand_id
1 'polypeptide(L)'
;MADEKPETKVGMDFLIFFIVIGAMFTLWVQGGGPMRAKEEGLIKDSDQTSRQSQTSRTQSSGGVQSGAGADEAVQNRSPYYGQVRISASSVRPTSANSEYITLTARGNKEPINIGNWILKNGRDQKFYNISGTETRGQSVSVRIPALGVVKYNPYLPATNIQSPITLADREKAVIITGQVPTLADFVIRDNFKLNRCLGYLEDKTSYRFSPTIRDNCPRSEEFPGVDNLSDTCAKFASSVRACHEPKETYDPEEGYCLDSNCSLNSFCKGFVQQTFNFQSCFNTFSRDADFVGDEWRIFLGRTWELWESRREVITLYDASGRLVHQIEY
;
A
#
# COMPACT_ATOMS: atom_id res chain seq x y z
N MET A 1 8.85 -69.26 5.56
CA MET A 1 8.73 -67.92 6.12
C MET A 1 7.95 -67.12 5.06
N ALA A 2 6.66 -66.90 5.33
CA ALA A 2 5.75 -66.20 4.43
C ALA A 2 5.80 -64.71 4.75
N ASP A 3 6.08 -63.92 3.71
CA ASP A 3 6.12 -62.46 3.79
C ASP A 3 4.69 -61.92 3.77
N GLU A 4 4.24 -61.36 4.89
CA GLU A 4 2.94 -60.72 5.06
C GLU A 4 3.06 -59.26 4.62
N LYS A 5 2.40 -58.93 3.51
CA LYS A 5 2.33 -57.58 2.92
C LYS A 5 1.30 -56.76 3.75
N PRO A 6 1.62 -55.55 4.23
CA PRO A 6 0.66 -54.71 4.91
C PRO A 6 -0.38 -54.15 3.92
N GLU A 7 -1.63 -54.47 4.08
CA GLU A 7 -2.78 -53.84 3.39
C GLU A 7 -2.94 -52.40 3.87
N THR A 8 -2.79 -51.46 2.99
CA THR A 8 -2.96 -50.02 3.26
C THR A 8 -4.46 -49.68 3.36
N LYS A 9 -4.91 -49.28 4.57
CA LYS A 9 -6.26 -48.75 4.86
C LYS A 9 -6.51 -47.33 4.26
N VAL A 10 -6.10 -47.08 3.03
CA VAL A 10 -6.19 -45.74 2.39
C VAL A 10 -7.63 -45.39 1.98
N GLY A 11 -8.54 -46.35 1.88
CA GLY A 11 -9.91 -46.10 1.37
C GLY A 11 -10.88 -45.44 2.35
N MET A 12 -10.68 -45.64 3.67
CA MET A 12 -11.66 -45.21 4.70
C MET A 12 -11.47 -43.71 5.06
N ASP A 13 -10.25 -43.22 5.01
CA ASP A 13 -9.94 -41.83 5.33
C ASP A 13 -10.46 -40.85 4.25
N PHE A 14 -10.42 -41.27 2.97
CA PHE A 14 -11.01 -40.50 1.88
C PHE A 14 -12.53 -40.41 1.98
N LEU A 15 -13.19 -41.45 2.41
CA LEU A 15 -14.66 -41.49 2.55
C LEU A 15 -15.13 -40.55 3.67
N ILE A 16 -14.42 -40.55 4.81
CA ILE A 16 -14.67 -39.62 5.93
C ILE A 16 -14.45 -38.16 5.50
N PHE A 17 -13.39 -37.90 4.75
CA PHE A 17 -13.08 -36.56 4.25
C PHE A 17 -14.20 -35.99 3.36
N PHE A 18 -14.73 -36.80 2.43
CA PHE A 18 -15.83 -36.35 1.57
C PHE A 18 -17.15 -36.18 2.33
N ILE A 19 -17.43 -36.98 3.35
CA ILE A 19 -18.61 -36.82 4.20
C ILE A 19 -18.53 -35.51 4.98
N VAL A 20 -17.37 -35.17 5.55
CA VAL A 20 -17.19 -33.92 6.32
C VAL A 20 -17.30 -32.69 5.40
N ILE A 21 -16.71 -32.73 4.21
CA ILE A 21 -16.83 -31.62 3.24
C ILE A 21 -18.27 -31.48 2.75
N GLY A 22 -18.96 -32.60 2.47
CA GLY A 22 -20.36 -32.58 2.08
C GLY A 22 -21.25 -31.99 3.16
N ALA A 23 -21.04 -32.36 4.44
CA ALA A 23 -21.76 -31.77 5.56
C ALA A 23 -21.51 -30.28 5.75
N MET A 24 -20.24 -29.83 5.60
CA MET A 24 -19.90 -28.40 5.63
C MET A 24 -20.55 -27.63 4.49
N PHE A 25 -20.59 -28.20 3.30
CA PHE A 25 -21.21 -27.58 2.14
C PHE A 25 -22.72 -27.43 2.30
N THR A 26 -23.40 -28.48 2.84
CA THR A 26 -24.85 -28.42 3.13
C THR A 26 -25.17 -27.37 4.20
N LEU A 27 -24.38 -27.29 5.27
CA LEU A 27 -24.55 -26.27 6.30
C LEU A 27 -24.31 -24.85 5.74
N TRP A 28 -23.35 -24.69 4.83
CA TRP A 28 -23.08 -23.43 4.18
C TRP A 28 -24.23 -23.00 3.26
N VAL A 29 -24.81 -23.92 2.48
CA VAL A 29 -25.96 -23.64 1.61
C VAL A 29 -27.21 -23.32 2.44
N GLN A 30 -27.47 -24.06 3.54
CA GLN A 30 -28.60 -23.79 4.44
C GLN A 30 -28.40 -22.49 5.25
N GLY A 31 -27.15 -22.10 5.53
CA GLY A 31 -26.80 -20.83 6.18
C GLY A 31 -26.99 -19.60 5.31
N GLY A 32 -27.42 -19.74 4.05
CA GLY A 32 -27.70 -18.63 3.15
C GLY A 32 -26.61 -18.32 2.15
N GLY A 33 -25.54 -19.14 2.02
CA GLY A 33 -24.53 -19.10 0.94
C GLY A 33 -24.29 -17.73 0.27
N PRO A 34 -23.93 -17.68 -1.00
CA PRO A 34 -23.64 -16.42 -1.69
C PRO A 34 -24.83 -15.50 -1.95
N MET A 35 -26.07 -15.98 -1.70
CA MET A 35 -27.26 -15.14 -1.92
C MET A 35 -27.58 -14.16 -0.78
N ARG A 36 -27.08 -14.38 0.45
CA ARG A 36 -27.30 -13.43 1.56
C ARG A 36 -26.43 -12.19 1.54
N ALA A 37 -25.35 -12.19 0.77
CA ALA A 37 -24.47 -11.01 0.64
C ALA A 37 -25.06 -9.89 -0.24
N LYS A 38 -26.26 -10.06 -0.81
CA LYS A 38 -26.89 -9.09 -1.70
C LYS A 38 -27.94 -8.18 -1.06
N GLU A 39 -28.33 -8.40 0.20
CA GLU A 39 -29.47 -7.68 0.80
C GLU A 39 -29.15 -6.69 1.93
N GLU A 40 -27.90 -6.48 2.33
CA GLU A 40 -27.57 -5.44 3.31
C GLU A 40 -26.79 -4.29 2.71
N GLY A 41 -27.30 -3.72 1.63
CA GLY A 41 -26.93 -2.41 1.10
C GLY A 41 -28.00 -1.39 1.50
N LEU A 42 -28.07 -1.01 2.78
CA LEU A 42 -28.94 0.03 3.28
C LEU A 42 -28.43 1.41 2.87
N ILE A 43 -28.82 1.83 1.67
CA ILE A 43 -28.93 3.25 1.35
C ILE A 43 -30.40 3.49 1.01
N LYS A 44 -31.12 4.09 1.95
CA LYS A 44 -32.45 4.63 1.69
C LYS A 44 -32.29 5.87 0.80
N ASP A 45 -32.72 5.74 -0.45
CA ASP A 45 -33.04 6.87 -1.28
C ASP A 45 -34.22 7.63 -0.68
N SER A 46 -33.99 8.88 -0.30
CA SER A 46 -35.06 9.83 -0.01
C SER A 46 -35.36 10.64 -1.26
N ASP A 47 -36.16 10.05 -2.13
CA ASP A 47 -36.84 10.80 -3.19
C ASP A 47 -38.33 10.57 -3.05
N GLN A 48 -39.02 11.57 -2.55
CA GLN A 48 -40.41 11.90 -2.89
C GLN A 48 -40.80 13.23 -2.21
N THR A 49 -40.99 14.25 -2.98
CA THR A 49 -42.15 15.15 -2.89
C THR A 49 -42.08 16.16 -4.05
N SER A 50 -42.92 15.94 -4.90
CA SER A 50 -44.19 16.48 -5.35
C SER A 50 -44.08 17.52 -6.49
N ARG A 51 -44.69 17.07 -7.60
CA ARG A 51 -45.18 17.89 -8.68
C ARG A 51 -46.20 18.90 -8.16
N GLN A 52 -46.07 20.15 -8.53
CA GLN A 52 -47.24 20.98 -8.87
C GLN A 52 -46.85 22.02 -9.90
N SER A 53 -47.56 21.95 -11.00
CA SER A 53 -47.58 22.88 -12.11
C SER A 53 -48.12 24.24 -11.68
N GLN A 54 -47.51 25.32 -12.14
CA GLN A 54 -48.32 26.47 -12.58
C GLN A 54 -47.54 27.31 -13.57
N THR A 55 -48.17 27.45 -14.70
CA THR A 55 -47.86 28.33 -15.84
C THR A 55 -48.18 29.78 -15.47
N SER A 56 -47.23 30.69 -15.63
CA SER A 56 -47.56 32.07 -16.00
C SER A 56 -46.35 32.73 -16.67
N ARG A 57 -46.61 33.15 -17.91
CA ARG A 57 -45.79 34.02 -18.73
C ARG A 57 -45.78 35.43 -18.13
N THR A 58 -44.60 36.03 -17.98
CA THR A 58 -44.45 37.47 -18.20
C THR A 58 -43.00 37.77 -18.61
N GLN A 59 -42.85 38.52 -19.69
CA GLN A 59 -41.62 39.07 -20.22
C GLN A 59 -41.05 40.13 -19.28
N SER A 60 -39.73 40.20 -19.14
CA SER A 60 -38.94 41.40 -19.42
C SER A 60 -37.52 41.35 -18.87
N SER A 61 -36.58 41.70 -19.75
CA SER A 61 -35.32 42.41 -19.55
C SER A 61 -34.26 41.88 -18.60
N GLY A 62 -33.14 41.56 -19.22
CA GLY A 62 -31.75 41.86 -18.92
C GLY A 62 -31.31 41.92 -17.45
N GLY A 63 -30.63 40.84 -17.00
CA GLY A 63 -29.81 40.85 -15.81
C GLY A 63 -28.90 39.65 -15.84
N VAL A 64 -27.62 39.90 -15.96
CA VAL A 64 -26.54 38.90 -15.84
C VAL A 64 -26.66 38.20 -14.51
N GLN A 65 -27.20 36.98 -14.47
CA GLN A 65 -27.14 36.09 -13.32
C GLN A 65 -25.86 35.28 -13.39
N SER A 66 -24.75 35.92 -12.99
CA SER A 66 -23.51 35.25 -12.59
C SER A 66 -23.53 35.18 -11.07
N GLY A 67 -23.96 34.07 -10.47
CA GLY A 67 -23.89 33.99 -9.02
C GLY A 67 -24.23 32.66 -8.37
N ALA A 68 -25.21 31.93 -8.85
CA ALA A 68 -25.70 30.75 -8.11
C ALA A 68 -24.81 29.50 -8.21
N GLY A 69 -24.05 29.33 -9.29
CA GLY A 69 -23.19 28.16 -9.44
C GLY A 69 -21.84 28.26 -8.72
N ALA A 70 -21.38 29.49 -8.42
CA ALA A 70 -20.10 29.69 -7.72
C ALA A 70 -20.22 29.50 -6.21
N ASP A 71 -21.36 29.87 -5.63
CA ASP A 71 -21.57 29.75 -4.18
C ASP A 71 -21.81 28.30 -3.73
N GLU A 72 -22.48 27.50 -4.53
CA GLU A 72 -22.68 26.07 -4.23
C GLU A 72 -21.38 25.27 -4.34
N ALA A 73 -20.50 25.61 -5.30
CA ALA A 73 -19.17 25.04 -5.43
C ALA A 73 -18.22 25.41 -4.27
N VAL A 74 -18.43 26.58 -3.66
CA VAL A 74 -17.64 27.02 -2.48
C VAL A 74 -18.12 26.33 -1.22
N GLN A 75 -19.44 26.09 -1.07
CA GLN A 75 -20.00 25.43 0.12
C GLN A 75 -19.61 23.96 0.27
N ASN A 76 -19.20 23.28 -0.82
CA ASN A 76 -18.82 21.86 -0.79
C ASN A 76 -17.28 21.63 -0.72
N ARG A 77 -16.51 22.66 -0.39
CA ARG A 77 -15.06 22.53 -0.24
C ARG A 77 -14.68 22.09 1.18
N SER A 78 -13.71 21.17 1.26
CA SER A 78 -13.09 20.79 2.50
C SER A 78 -12.30 21.95 3.14
N PRO A 79 -12.16 22.04 4.49
CA PRO A 79 -11.20 22.95 5.10
C PRO A 79 -9.75 22.68 4.69
N TYR A 80 -9.48 21.49 4.13
CA TYR A 80 -8.17 21.11 3.60
C TYR A 80 -8.01 21.35 2.09
N TYR A 81 -8.98 22.06 1.48
CA TYR A 81 -8.95 22.36 0.04
C TYR A 81 -7.66 23.06 -0.37
N GLY A 82 -6.92 22.44 -1.32
CA GLY A 82 -5.63 22.94 -1.81
C GLY A 82 -4.43 22.72 -0.89
N GLN A 83 -4.65 22.30 0.38
CA GLN A 83 -3.56 21.93 1.30
C GLN A 83 -3.02 20.51 1.01
N VAL A 84 -3.86 19.59 0.53
CA VAL A 84 -3.42 18.29 0.07
C VAL A 84 -3.65 18.18 -1.43
N ARG A 85 -2.59 17.87 -2.18
CA ARG A 85 -2.61 17.81 -3.64
C ARG A 85 -2.34 16.42 -4.15
N ILE A 86 -3.02 16.03 -5.22
CA ILE A 86 -2.81 14.79 -5.96
C ILE A 86 -1.75 15.01 -7.02
N SER A 87 -0.86 14.03 -7.19
CA SER A 87 -0.01 13.84 -8.36
C SER A 87 -0.29 12.46 -8.95
N ALA A 88 -0.61 12.41 -10.25
CA ALA A 88 -0.97 11.21 -10.98
C ALA A 88 0.15 10.73 -11.91
N SER A 89 1.42 10.87 -11.50
CA SER A 89 2.57 10.57 -12.33
C SER A 89 2.72 9.08 -12.71
N SER A 90 2.03 8.18 -12.05
CA SER A 90 2.11 6.74 -12.30
C SER A 90 0.73 6.03 -12.34
N VAL A 91 -0.19 6.59 -13.10
CA VAL A 91 -1.53 6.03 -13.32
C VAL A 91 -1.66 5.24 -14.62
N ARG A 92 -0.57 5.01 -15.35
CA ARG A 92 -0.56 4.31 -16.65
C ARG A 92 -0.09 2.85 -16.64
N PRO A 93 0.45 2.29 -15.55
CA PRO A 93 0.80 0.86 -15.52
C PRO A 93 -0.42 -0.03 -15.78
N THR A 94 -0.17 -1.19 -16.36
CA THR A 94 -1.18 -2.22 -16.64
C THR A 94 -1.40 -3.19 -15.49
N SER A 95 -0.97 -2.83 -14.29
CA SER A 95 -1.07 -3.66 -13.08
C SER A 95 -1.44 -2.80 -11.88
N ALA A 96 -2.48 -3.19 -11.17
CA ALA A 96 -2.90 -2.52 -9.94
C ALA A 96 -1.77 -2.39 -8.90
N ASN A 97 -0.85 -3.35 -8.86
CA ASN A 97 0.29 -3.34 -7.93
C ASN A 97 1.37 -2.31 -8.29
N SER A 98 1.37 -1.83 -9.52
CA SER A 98 2.31 -0.81 -10.02
C SER A 98 1.64 0.54 -10.24
N GLU A 99 0.31 0.59 -10.17
CA GLU A 99 -0.47 1.81 -10.30
C GLU A 99 -0.52 2.55 -8.97
N TYR A 100 -0.11 3.82 -8.96
CA TYR A 100 -0.19 4.65 -7.76
C TYR A 100 -0.39 6.13 -8.07
N ILE A 101 -0.93 6.84 -7.09
CA ILE A 101 -0.95 8.30 -7.02
C ILE A 101 -0.20 8.75 -5.76
N THR A 102 0.22 10.00 -5.76
CA THR A 102 0.86 10.61 -4.59
C THR A 102 0.01 11.75 -4.08
N LEU A 103 -0.32 11.75 -2.78
CA LEU A 103 -0.84 12.90 -2.07
C LEU A 103 0.32 13.62 -1.40
N THR A 104 0.35 14.95 -1.48
CA THR A 104 1.37 15.78 -0.80
C THR A 104 0.68 16.87 -0.02
N ALA A 105 0.97 16.97 1.28
CA ALA A 105 0.51 18.07 2.12
C ALA A 105 1.41 19.30 1.96
N ARG A 106 0.84 20.49 1.97
CA ARG A 106 1.59 21.76 1.85
C ARG A 106 0.90 22.89 2.62
N GLY A 107 1.71 23.61 3.39
CA GLY A 107 1.28 24.80 4.08
C GLY A 107 0.37 24.55 5.29
N ASN A 108 0.25 23.32 5.74
CA ASN A 108 -0.49 22.98 6.94
C ASN A 108 0.38 23.18 8.19
N LYS A 109 -0.21 23.78 9.22
CA LYS A 109 0.47 24.00 10.51
C LYS A 109 0.46 22.75 11.38
N GLU A 110 -0.62 21.97 11.30
CA GLU A 110 -0.82 20.74 12.05
C GLU A 110 -0.92 19.55 11.09
N PRO A 111 -0.52 18.35 11.49
CA PRO A 111 -0.66 17.16 10.66
C PRO A 111 -2.13 16.89 10.27
N ILE A 112 -2.38 16.69 8.97
CA ILE A 112 -3.71 16.43 8.42
C ILE A 112 -3.97 14.92 8.45
N ASN A 113 -5.02 14.48 9.16
CA ASN A 113 -5.46 13.09 9.09
C ASN A 113 -6.19 12.83 7.77
N ILE A 114 -5.59 11.97 6.93
CA ILE A 114 -6.15 11.58 5.63
C ILE A 114 -6.87 10.22 5.67
N GLY A 115 -6.95 9.59 6.83
CA GLY A 115 -7.69 8.34 7.01
C GLY A 115 -9.17 8.49 6.67
N ASN A 116 -9.74 7.49 6.02
CA ASN A 116 -11.11 7.47 5.52
C ASN A 116 -11.43 8.50 4.42
N TRP A 117 -10.47 9.27 3.92
CA TRP A 117 -10.69 10.11 2.74
C TRP A 117 -11.05 9.27 1.53
N ILE A 118 -11.75 9.88 0.57
CA ILE A 118 -12.31 9.16 -0.57
C ILE A 118 -11.60 9.60 -1.85
N LEU A 119 -11.07 8.62 -2.57
CA LEU A 119 -10.59 8.79 -3.94
C LEU A 119 -11.66 8.28 -4.89
N LYS A 120 -12.00 9.07 -5.89
CA LYS A 120 -12.99 8.73 -6.91
C LYS A 120 -12.41 8.95 -8.31
N ASN A 121 -12.65 7.99 -9.21
CA ASN A 121 -12.34 8.16 -10.61
C ASN A 121 -13.44 8.97 -11.32
N GLY A 122 -13.10 9.58 -12.47
CA GLY A 122 -13.99 10.52 -13.18
C GLY A 122 -15.06 9.87 -14.06
N ARG A 123 -15.07 8.55 -14.20
CA ARG A 123 -16.01 7.86 -15.09
C ARG A 123 -17.11 7.16 -14.30
N ASP A 124 -18.34 7.33 -14.79
CA ASP A 124 -19.50 6.65 -14.22
C ASP A 124 -19.56 5.17 -14.60
N GLN A 125 -18.70 4.73 -15.54
CA GLN A 125 -18.69 3.33 -15.95
C GLN A 125 -17.29 2.94 -16.43
N LYS A 126 -16.71 1.88 -15.82
CA LYS A 126 -15.49 1.21 -16.27
C LYS A 126 -15.82 -0.12 -16.93
N PHE A 127 -15.14 -0.42 -18.03
CA PHE A 127 -15.18 -1.74 -18.64
C PHE A 127 -14.04 -2.59 -18.10
N TYR A 128 -14.37 -3.78 -17.63
CA TYR A 128 -13.39 -4.76 -17.16
C TYR A 128 -13.44 -5.96 -18.09
N ASN A 129 -12.30 -6.43 -18.52
CA ASN A 129 -12.19 -7.66 -19.29
C ASN A 129 -11.85 -8.79 -18.31
N ILE A 130 -12.85 -9.60 -17.97
CA ILE A 130 -12.69 -10.79 -17.12
C ILE A 130 -12.84 -11.99 -18.04
N SER A 131 -11.76 -12.76 -18.22
CA SER A 131 -11.77 -13.99 -19.03
C SER A 131 -12.28 -13.79 -20.46
N GLY A 132 -11.93 -12.68 -21.12
CA GLY A 132 -12.35 -12.37 -22.48
C GLY A 132 -13.77 -11.77 -22.59
N THR A 133 -14.45 -11.51 -21.48
CA THR A 133 -15.77 -10.89 -21.46
C THR A 133 -15.69 -9.48 -20.92
N GLU A 134 -16.12 -8.47 -21.66
CA GLU A 134 -16.23 -7.11 -21.18
C GLU A 134 -17.42 -7.00 -20.21
N THR A 135 -17.13 -6.64 -18.98
CA THR A 135 -18.17 -6.38 -17.98
C THR A 135 -18.19 -4.87 -17.67
N ARG A 136 -19.35 -4.26 -17.78
CA ARG A 136 -19.53 -2.85 -17.51
C ARG A 136 -19.60 -2.61 -16.01
N GLY A 137 -18.63 -1.86 -15.47
CA GLY A 137 -18.59 -1.43 -14.07
C GLY A 137 -19.07 0.01 -13.90
N GLN A 138 -19.55 0.34 -12.69
CA GLN A 138 -19.88 1.72 -12.32
C GLN A 138 -18.61 2.47 -11.87
N SER A 139 -18.69 3.79 -11.80
CA SER A 139 -17.69 4.65 -11.20
C SER A 139 -17.27 4.10 -9.84
N VAL A 140 -15.96 4.05 -9.62
CA VAL A 140 -15.38 3.47 -8.40
C VAL A 140 -14.89 4.58 -7.50
N SER A 141 -15.38 4.56 -6.27
CA SER A 141 -14.77 5.30 -5.16
C SER A 141 -14.13 4.33 -4.18
N VAL A 142 -12.97 4.70 -3.66
CA VAL A 142 -12.25 3.93 -2.64
C VAL A 142 -11.92 4.81 -1.45
N ARG A 143 -11.92 4.22 -0.26
CA ARG A 143 -11.51 4.92 0.95
C ARG A 143 -10.04 4.64 1.24
N ILE A 144 -9.32 5.68 1.62
CA ILE A 144 -7.97 5.55 2.18
C ILE A 144 -8.12 4.84 3.53
N PRO A 145 -7.33 3.80 3.83
CA PRO A 145 -7.31 3.17 5.15
C PRO A 145 -7.11 4.19 6.28
N ALA A 146 -7.79 3.96 7.41
CA ALA A 146 -7.72 4.90 8.53
C ALA A 146 -6.38 4.84 9.27
N LEU A 147 -5.78 3.65 9.31
CA LEU A 147 -4.62 3.33 10.13
C LEU A 147 -3.46 2.78 9.29
N GLY A 148 -2.26 3.01 9.80
CA GLY A 148 -1.01 2.47 9.32
C GLY A 148 0.03 2.42 10.42
N VAL A 149 1.19 1.86 10.14
CA VAL A 149 2.29 1.68 11.11
C VAL A 149 3.39 2.71 10.88
N VAL A 150 3.72 3.50 11.89
CA VAL A 150 4.76 4.54 11.79
C VAL A 150 6.17 3.93 11.85
N LYS A 151 6.42 3.02 12.80
CA LYS A 151 7.70 2.29 12.93
C LYS A 151 7.50 0.85 12.48
N TYR A 152 7.47 0.67 11.17
CA TYR A 152 7.11 -0.61 10.55
C TYR A 152 8.27 -1.61 10.56
N ASN A 153 8.00 -2.82 11.07
CA ASN A 153 8.90 -3.97 11.02
C ASN A 153 8.18 -5.18 10.39
N PRO A 154 8.49 -5.56 9.15
CA PRO A 154 7.83 -6.69 8.47
C PRO A 154 8.21 -8.06 9.04
N TYR A 155 9.36 -8.16 9.73
CA TYR A 155 9.82 -9.42 10.34
C TYR A 155 9.22 -9.67 11.72
N LEU A 156 8.73 -8.62 12.41
CA LEU A 156 8.13 -8.70 13.73
C LEU A 156 6.76 -8.00 13.73
N PRO A 157 5.76 -8.50 12.98
CA PRO A 157 4.46 -7.83 12.81
C PRO A 157 3.73 -7.58 14.14
N ALA A 158 3.93 -8.42 15.14
CA ALA A 158 3.32 -8.26 16.46
C ALA A 158 3.80 -7.00 17.21
N THR A 159 4.91 -6.40 16.79
CA THR A 159 5.44 -5.14 17.38
C THR A 159 4.92 -3.89 16.67
N ASN A 160 4.23 -4.04 15.55
CA ASN A 160 3.72 -2.95 14.76
C ASN A 160 2.51 -2.30 15.44
N ILE A 161 2.64 -1.04 15.82
CA ILE A 161 1.58 -0.27 16.45
C ILE A 161 0.86 0.55 15.38
N GLN A 162 -0.44 0.31 15.24
CA GLN A 162 -1.31 1.03 14.33
C GLN A 162 -1.56 2.47 14.82
N SER A 163 -1.45 3.43 13.93
CA SER A 163 -1.66 4.85 14.19
C SER A 163 -2.47 5.48 13.06
N PRO A 164 -3.18 6.59 13.31
CA PRO A 164 -3.84 7.34 12.24
C PRO A 164 -2.84 7.75 11.14
N ILE A 165 -3.26 7.66 9.89
CA ILE A 165 -2.44 8.12 8.76
C ILE A 165 -2.57 9.64 8.65
N THR A 166 -1.52 10.34 9.04
CA THR A 166 -1.44 11.80 9.02
C THR A 166 -0.34 12.30 8.10
N LEU A 167 -0.51 13.47 7.52
CA LEU A 167 0.49 14.16 6.73
C LEU A 167 0.86 15.50 7.38
N ALA A 168 2.09 15.64 7.83
CA ALA A 168 2.69 16.92 8.19
C ALA A 168 3.03 17.73 6.92
N ASP A 169 3.46 18.97 7.07
CA ASP A 169 3.86 19.79 5.92
C ASP A 169 4.97 19.11 5.11
N ARG A 170 4.78 19.05 3.79
CA ARG A 170 5.64 18.40 2.80
C ARG A 170 5.69 16.87 2.86
N GLU A 171 5.05 16.24 3.82
CA GLU A 171 4.93 14.78 3.82
C GLU A 171 4.05 14.28 2.68
N LYS A 172 4.27 13.03 2.31
CA LYS A 172 3.63 12.37 1.18
C LYS A 172 2.93 11.09 1.60
N ALA A 173 1.87 10.75 0.88
CA ALA A 173 1.28 9.42 0.88
C ALA A 173 1.27 8.89 -0.55
N VAL A 174 2.03 7.83 -0.79
CA VAL A 174 1.97 7.05 -2.02
C VAL A 174 0.87 6.02 -1.85
N ILE A 175 -0.19 6.16 -2.62
CA ILE A 175 -1.37 5.29 -2.58
C ILE A 175 -1.33 4.35 -3.76
N ILE A 176 -1.02 3.09 -3.49
CA ILE A 176 -0.93 2.01 -4.47
C ILE A 176 -2.30 1.36 -4.60
N THR A 177 -2.78 1.20 -5.82
CA THR A 177 -4.10 0.61 -6.09
C THR A 177 -4.18 -0.86 -5.67
N GLY A 178 -3.13 -1.63 -5.90
CA GLY A 178 -3.03 -3.03 -5.54
C GLY A 178 -2.50 -3.28 -4.14
N GLN A 179 -1.81 -4.39 -4.01
CA GLN A 179 -1.16 -4.84 -2.78
C GLN A 179 0.22 -5.42 -3.10
N VAL A 180 1.08 -5.49 -2.10
CA VAL A 180 2.33 -6.24 -2.22
C VAL A 180 1.99 -7.73 -2.25
N PRO A 181 2.52 -8.51 -3.22
CA PRO A 181 2.36 -9.95 -3.21
C PRO A 181 3.03 -10.55 -1.98
N THR A 182 2.61 -11.76 -1.60
CA THR A 182 3.27 -12.52 -0.54
C THR A 182 4.71 -12.81 -0.96
N LEU A 183 5.66 -12.43 -0.10
CA LEU A 183 7.08 -12.63 -0.30
C LEU A 183 7.55 -13.81 0.56
N ALA A 184 8.63 -14.50 0.15
CA ALA A 184 9.10 -15.70 0.82
C ALA A 184 9.54 -15.43 2.27
N ASP A 185 10.22 -14.30 2.51
CA ASP A 185 10.85 -13.98 3.79
C ASP A 185 9.97 -13.16 4.74
N PHE A 186 8.99 -12.44 4.21
CA PHE A 186 8.07 -11.62 5.00
C PHE A 186 6.77 -11.32 4.23
N VAL A 187 5.74 -10.88 4.95
CA VAL A 187 4.45 -10.50 4.37
C VAL A 187 4.11 -9.06 4.76
N ILE A 188 3.93 -8.21 3.76
CA ILE A 188 3.46 -6.84 3.97
C ILE A 188 1.93 -6.84 3.99
N ARG A 189 1.36 -6.61 5.17
CA ARG A 189 -0.11 -6.55 5.38
C ARG A 189 -0.60 -5.18 5.79
N ASP A 190 0.31 -4.34 6.27
CA ASP A 190 -0.01 -3.03 6.82
C ASP A 190 0.30 -1.93 5.82
N ASN A 191 -0.41 -0.81 5.96
CA ASN A 191 0.06 0.46 5.45
C ASN A 191 1.15 0.96 6.39
N PHE A 192 2.20 1.55 5.87
CA PHE A 192 3.34 1.93 6.70
C PHE A 192 4.00 3.22 6.26
N LYS A 193 4.65 3.87 7.20
CA LYS A 193 5.53 5.01 6.94
C LYS A 193 6.94 4.49 6.66
N LEU A 194 7.63 5.05 5.65
CA LEU A 194 9.01 4.65 5.36
C LEU A 194 9.91 4.94 6.55
N ASN A 195 10.89 4.07 6.77
CA ASN A 195 11.95 4.28 7.72
C ASN A 195 13.31 3.96 7.10
N ARG A 196 14.39 4.37 7.78
CA ARG A 196 15.76 4.26 7.27
C ARG A 196 16.19 2.83 6.89
N CYS A 197 15.53 1.80 7.42
CA CYS A 197 15.95 0.41 7.19
C CYS A 197 15.21 -0.30 6.06
N LEU A 198 14.10 0.28 5.55
CA LEU A 198 13.24 -0.42 4.60
C LEU A 198 13.88 -0.66 3.23
N GLY A 199 14.95 0.05 2.88
CA GLY A 199 15.72 -0.20 1.65
C GLY A 199 16.27 -1.63 1.57
N TYR A 200 16.60 -2.26 2.70
CA TYR A 200 17.01 -3.67 2.75
C TYR A 200 15.96 -4.65 2.21
N LEU A 201 14.68 -4.28 2.19
CA LEU A 201 13.63 -5.15 1.66
C LEU A 201 13.71 -5.31 0.15
N GLU A 202 14.18 -4.30 -0.59
CA GLU A 202 14.37 -4.40 -2.04
C GLU A 202 15.58 -5.23 -2.42
N ASP A 203 16.62 -5.24 -1.59
CA ASP A 203 17.82 -6.05 -1.83
C ASP A 203 17.54 -7.56 -1.66
N LYS A 204 16.71 -7.90 -0.68
CA LYS A 204 16.43 -9.29 -0.30
C LYS A 204 15.48 -10.03 -1.24
N THR A 205 14.67 -9.31 -2.03
CA THR A 205 13.59 -9.90 -2.80
C THR A 205 13.74 -9.65 -4.29
N SER A 206 13.17 -10.55 -5.10
CA SER A 206 12.99 -10.31 -6.53
C SER A 206 11.84 -9.32 -6.84
N TYR A 207 11.06 -8.94 -5.82
CA TYR A 207 9.97 -7.98 -5.97
C TYR A 207 10.52 -6.55 -5.94
N ARG A 208 10.07 -5.73 -6.89
CA ARG A 208 10.36 -4.30 -6.92
C ARG A 208 9.13 -3.52 -6.49
N PHE A 209 9.28 -2.71 -5.46
CA PHE A 209 8.21 -1.82 -5.03
C PHE A 209 7.94 -0.75 -6.08
N SER A 210 6.69 -0.36 -6.25
CA SER A 210 6.29 0.71 -7.16
C SER A 210 5.58 1.84 -6.37
N PRO A 211 6.20 3.02 -6.26
CA PRO A 211 7.60 3.34 -6.60
C PRO A 211 8.60 2.60 -5.70
N THR A 212 9.86 2.51 -6.13
CA THR A 212 10.95 1.91 -5.34
C THR A 212 11.05 2.54 -3.95
N ILE A 213 11.44 1.75 -2.97
CA ILE A 213 11.78 2.26 -1.64
C ILE A 213 13.13 2.96 -1.75
N ARG A 214 13.25 4.16 -1.17
CA ARG A 214 14.49 4.94 -1.25
C ARG A 214 15.62 4.26 -0.48
N ASP A 215 16.81 4.28 -1.06
CA ASP A 215 18.06 3.84 -0.44
C ASP A 215 18.57 4.90 0.54
N ASN A 216 17.93 5.03 1.71
CA ASN A 216 18.34 5.94 2.77
C ASN A 216 18.79 5.21 4.05
N CYS A 217 19.22 3.95 3.90
CA CYS A 217 19.77 3.19 5.02
C CYS A 217 21.00 3.89 5.60
N PRO A 218 21.28 3.65 6.90
CA PRO A 218 22.52 4.07 7.53
C PRO A 218 23.74 3.54 6.76
N ARG A 219 24.77 4.34 6.66
CA ARG A 219 26.06 3.90 6.09
C ARG A 219 26.72 2.93 7.06
N SER A 220 27.65 2.12 6.55
CA SER A 220 28.39 1.16 7.36
C SER A 220 29.07 1.79 8.57
N GLU A 221 29.62 3.00 8.42
CA GLU A 221 30.33 3.72 9.49
C GLU A 221 29.40 4.17 10.63
N GLU A 222 28.09 4.26 10.40
CA GLU A 222 27.11 4.64 11.42
C GLU A 222 26.78 3.47 12.38
N PHE A 223 27.12 2.23 11.99
CA PHE A 223 26.81 1.06 12.82
C PHE A 223 27.82 0.90 13.96
N PRO A 224 27.35 0.57 15.17
CA PRO A 224 28.22 0.36 16.32
C PRO A 224 29.24 -0.76 16.08
N GLY A 225 30.47 -0.53 16.50
CA GLY A 225 31.54 -1.52 16.46
C GLY A 225 32.36 -1.55 15.17
N VAL A 226 31.96 -0.81 14.13
CA VAL A 226 32.73 -0.71 12.89
C VAL A 226 34.11 -0.07 13.15
N ASP A 227 34.18 0.94 13.98
CA ASP A 227 35.43 1.62 14.36
C ASP A 227 36.42 0.71 15.13
N ASN A 228 35.95 -0.41 15.67
CA ASN A 228 36.77 -1.37 16.43
C ASN A 228 37.27 -2.52 15.56
N LEU A 229 37.00 -2.53 14.28
CA LEU A 229 37.43 -3.58 13.36
C LEU A 229 38.91 -3.42 13.01
N SER A 230 39.57 -4.55 12.64
CA SER A 230 40.90 -4.47 12.01
C SER A 230 40.82 -3.73 10.69
N ASP A 231 41.93 -3.12 10.26
CA ASP A 231 42.00 -2.31 9.03
C ASP A 231 41.41 -3.02 7.81
N THR A 232 41.73 -4.31 7.64
CA THR A 232 41.18 -5.11 6.51
C THR A 232 39.67 -5.28 6.62
N CYS A 233 39.14 -5.53 7.81
CA CYS A 233 37.72 -5.69 8.04
C CYS A 233 36.98 -4.35 7.92
N ALA A 234 37.52 -3.26 8.45
CA ALA A 234 36.96 -1.92 8.34
C ALA A 234 36.87 -1.48 6.88
N LYS A 235 37.93 -1.73 6.10
CA LYS A 235 37.93 -1.44 4.66
C LYS A 235 36.86 -2.23 3.92
N PHE A 236 36.69 -3.53 4.27
CA PHE A 236 35.62 -4.34 3.69
C PHE A 236 34.23 -3.81 4.11
N ALA A 237 34.02 -3.56 5.40
CA ALA A 237 32.76 -3.02 5.91
C ALA A 237 32.36 -1.70 5.20
N SER A 238 33.32 -0.80 5.00
CA SER A 238 33.10 0.47 4.28
C SER A 238 32.77 0.28 2.79
N SER A 239 33.10 -0.86 2.21
CA SER A 239 32.74 -1.19 0.82
C SER A 239 31.32 -1.70 0.66
N VAL A 240 30.66 -2.13 1.77
CA VAL A 240 29.27 -2.59 1.72
C VAL A 240 28.36 -1.42 1.46
N ARG A 241 27.64 -1.51 0.36
CA ARG A 241 26.69 -0.46 -0.04
C ARG A 241 25.52 -0.38 0.96
N ALA A 242 25.10 0.84 1.26
CA ALA A 242 23.92 1.06 2.11
C ALA A 242 22.68 0.33 1.57
N CYS A 243 21.87 -0.21 2.46
CA CYS A 243 20.70 -1.03 2.12
C CYS A 243 20.99 -2.39 1.47
N HIS A 244 22.26 -2.82 1.37
CA HIS A 244 22.62 -4.13 0.85
C HIS A 244 23.02 -5.09 1.96
N GLU A 245 22.45 -6.30 1.94
CA GLU A 245 22.89 -7.40 2.79
C GLU A 245 24.09 -8.11 2.14
N PRO A 246 25.21 -8.23 2.85
CA PRO A 246 26.38 -8.93 2.31
C PRO A 246 26.05 -10.39 2.00
N LYS A 247 26.26 -10.82 0.77
CA LYS A 247 26.03 -12.20 0.33
C LYS A 247 27.23 -13.09 0.69
N GLU A 248 26.99 -14.37 0.86
CA GLU A 248 28.05 -15.34 1.14
C GLU A 248 28.99 -15.57 -0.06
N THR A 249 28.49 -15.32 -1.26
CA THR A 249 29.25 -15.50 -2.50
C THR A 249 29.89 -14.20 -2.95
N TYR A 250 31.06 -14.29 -3.57
CA TYR A 250 31.72 -13.16 -4.21
C TYR A 250 30.84 -12.59 -5.34
N ASP A 251 30.63 -11.31 -5.29
CA ASP A 251 29.99 -10.56 -6.38
C ASP A 251 31.05 -9.67 -7.05
N PRO A 252 31.44 -9.95 -8.30
CA PRO A 252 32.45 -9.18 -8.99
C PRO A 252 32.01 -7.74 -9.31
N GLU A 253 30.70 -7.48 -9.37
CA GLU A 253 30.15 -6.15 -9.64
C GLU A 253 30.07 -5.30 -8.37
N GLU A 254 29.77 -5.90 -7.24
CA GLU A 254 29.67 -5.23 -5.94
C GLU A 254 30.98 -5.21 -5.16
N GLY A 255 31.98 -5.99 -5.57
CA GLY A 255 33.38 -5.90 -5.09
C GLY A 255 33.62 -6.46 -3.69
N TYR A 256 32.68 -7.20 -3.07
CA TYR A 256 32.88 -7.85 -1.77
C TYR A 256 32.71 -9.36 -1.83
N CYS A 257 33.28 -10.07 -0.85
CA CYS A 257 33.32 -11.50 -0.84
C CYS A 257 33.29 -12.04 0.59
N LEU A 258 32.36 -12.96 0.86
CA LEU A 258 32.24 -13.66 2.13
C LEU A 258 32.56 -15.15 2.04
N ASP A 259 32.92 -15.64 0.86
CA ASP A 259 33.26 -17.06 0.66
C ASP A 259 34.62 -17.47 1.23
N SER A 260 35.01 -18.75 1.07
CA SER A 260 36.27 -19.29 1.57
C SER A 260 37.50 -18.74 0.84
N ASN A 261 37.33 -18.12 -0.33
CA ASN A 261 38.44 -17.58 -1.14
C ASN A 261 38.81 -16.14 -0.72
N CYS A 262 38.03 -15.55 0.16
CA CYS A 262 38.28 -14.22 0.70
C CYS A 262 39.36 -14.25 1.78
N SER A 263 40.20 -13.23 1.80
CA SER A 263 41.21 -12.99 2.88
C SER A 263 40.56 -12.57 4.21
N LEU A 264 39.25 -12.41 4.27
CA LEU A 264 38.55 -12.05 5.50
C LEU A 264 38.47 -13.23 6.46
N ASN A 265 38.80 -12.97 7.72
CA ASN A 265 38.65 -13.98 8.77
C ASN A 265 37.18 -14.20 9.16
N SER A 266 36.89 -15.31 9.86
CA SER A 266 35.53 -15.68 10.26
C SER A 266 34.85 -14.64 11.16
N PHE A 267 35.61 -13.91 11.97
CA PHE A 267 35.10 -12.85 12.82
C PHE A 267 34.54 -11.69 11.96
N CYS A 268 35.30 -11.23 10.96
CA CYS A 268 34.87 -10.17 10.07
C CYS A 268 33.63 -10.57 9.28
N LYS A 269 33.63 -11.78 8.71
CA LYS A 269 32.47 -12.30 7.99
C LYS A 269 31.22 -12.32 8.86
N GLY A 270 31.34 -12.85 10.08
CA GLY A 270 30.24 -12.89 11.04
C GLY A 270 29.76 -11.51 11.46
N PHE A 271 30.67 -10.57 11.73
CA PHE A 271 30.32 -9.20 12.07
C PHE A 271 29.50 -8.53 10.95
N VAL A 272 29.99 -8.59 9.72
CA VAL A 272 29.34 -7.93 8.58
C VAL A 272 27.96 -8.50 8.30
N GLN A 273 27.79 -9.83 8.31
CA GLN A 273 26.48 -10.48 8.13
C GLN A 273 25.49 -10.17 9.24
N GLN A 274 25.96 -10.07 10.49
CA GLN A 274 25.09 -9.76 11.62
C GLN A 274 24.74 -8.28 11.72
N THR A 275 25.58 -7.40 11.17
CA THR A 275 25.45 -5.95 11.31
C THR A 275 24.66 -5.33 10.16
N PHE A 276 24.98 -5.70 8.91
CA PHE A 276 24.38 -5.04 7.74
C PHE A 276 23.17 -5.81 7.21
N ASN A 277 22.06 -5.72 7.95
CA ASN A 277 20.78 -6.32 7.59
C ASN A 277 19.64 -5.49 8.19
N PHE A 278 18.41 -5.73 7.73
CA PHE A 278 17.22 -5.01 8.19
C PHE A 278 17.07 -5.04 9.72
N GLN A 279 17.19 -6.23 10.33
CA GLN A 279 16.88 -6.39 11.75
C GLN A 279 17.90 -5.67 12.65
N SER A 280 19.18 -5.74 12.30
CA SER A 280 20.23 -5.00 13.01
C SER A 280 20.07 -3.50 12.85
N CYS A 281 19.79 -3.04 11.64
CA CYS A 281 19.47 -1.64 11.36
C CYS A 281 18.29 -1.16 12.22
N PHE A 282 17.19 -1.90 12.24
CA PHE A 282 16.00 -1.53 13.02
C PHE A 282 16.31 -1.48 14.52
N ASN A 283 16.99 -2.50 15.06
CA ASN A 283 17.34 -2.56 16.49
C ASN A 283 18.24 -1.40 16.92
N THR A 284 19.16 -1.00 16.04
CA THR A 284 20.13 0.07 16.33
C THR A 284 19.49 1.45 16.24
N PHE A 285 18.77 1.74 15.15
CA PHE A 285 18.37 3.10 14.80
C PHE A 285 16.89 3.44 15.06
N SER A 286 16.03 2.47 15.45
CA SER A 286 14.60 2.71 15.60
C SER A 286 14.20 3.76 16.65
N ARG A 287 15.15 4.19 17.50
CA ARG A 287 14.94 5.24 18.51
C ARG A 287 15.40 6.62 18.06
N ASP A 288 16.10 6.70 16.93
CA ASP A 288 16.60 7.96 16.42
C ASP A 288 15.46 8.88 15.96
N ALA A 289 15.65 10.17 16.10
CA ALA A 289 14.63 11.15 15.75
C ALA A 289 14.34 11.18 14.24
N ASP A 290 15.33 10.86 13.40
CA ASP A 290 15.27 10.81 11.94
C ASP A 290 15.02 9.40 11.38
N PHE A 291 14.69 8.44 12.26
CA PHE A 291 14.44 7.05 11.84
C PHE A 291 13.25 6.94 10.88
N VAL A 292 12.18 7.69 11.16
CA VAL A 292 10.95 7.67 10.35
C VAL A 292 11.02 8.75 9.28
N GLY A 293 10.80 8.37 8.04
CA GLY A 293 10.81 9.26 6.88
C GLY A 293 9.52 10.07 6.72
N ASP A 294 9.42 10.75 5.58
CA ASP A 294 8.35 11.69 5.23
C ASP A 294 7.28 11.09 4.29
N GLU A 295 7.29 9.77 4.07
CA GLU A 295 6.45 9.12 3.07
C GLU A 295 5.70 7.91 3.63
N TRP A 296 4.39 7.90 3.43
CA TRP A 296 3.52 6.74 3.66
C TRP A 296 3.42 5.86 2.42
N ARG A 297 3.37 4.56 2.62
CA ARG A 297 2.97 3.53 1.64
C ARG A 297 1.63 2.98 2.03
N ILE A 298 0.62 3.21 1.18
CA ILE A 298 -0.77 2.86 1.43
C ILE A 298 -1.24 1.95 0.31
N PHE A 299 -1.78 0.79 0.65
CA PHE A 299 -2.23 -0.22 -0.29
C PHE A 299 -3.76 -0.33 -0.22
N LEU A 300 -4.43 -0.13 -1.36
CA LEU A 300 -5.88 -0.22 -1.45
C LEU A 300 -6.37 -1.66 -1.62
N GLY A 301 -5.46 -2.61 -1.87
CA GLY A 301 -5.74 -4.04 -1.97
C GLY A 301 -6.62 -4.46 -3.13
N ARG A 302 -6.67 -3.66 -4.20
CA ARG A 302 -7.48 -3.97 -5.37
C ARG A 302 -6.75 -4.91 -6.32
N THR A 303 -7.51 -5.71 -7.02
CA THR A 303 -6.99 -6.64 -8.06
C THR A 303 -6.96 -6.00 -9.46
N TRP A 304 -7.61 -4.83 -9.63
CA TRP A 304 -7.74 -4.11 -10.90
C TRP A 304 -7.32 -2.66 -10.73
N GLU A 305 -6.85 -2.07 -11.83
CA GLU A 305 -6.52 -0.65 -11.89
C GLU A 305 -7.75 0.20 -11.51
N LEU A 306 -7.48 1.28 -10.82
CA LEU A 306 -8.50 2.25 -10.42
C LEU A 306 -8.61 3.37 -11.45
N TRP A 307 -7.51 3.68 -12.13
CA TRP A 307 -7.39 4.79 -13.06
C TRP A 307 -7.29 4.29 -14.50
N GLU A 308 -7.79 5.08 -15.43
CA GLU A 308 -7.61 4.84 -16.86
C GLU A 308 -6.22 5.31 -17.32
N SER A 309 -5.69 4.69 -18.36
CA SER A 309 -4.38 5.07 -18.89
C SER A 309 -4.37 6.42 -19.62
N ARG A 310 -5.53 7.00 -19.90
CA ARG A 310 -5.67 8.25 -20.64
C ARG A 310 -6.84 9.08 -20.13
N ARG A 311 -6.60 10.39 -19.99
CA ARG A 311 -7.59 11.46 -19.77
C ARG A 311 -8.71 11.09 -18.79
N GLU A 312 -8.35 11.04 -17.54
CA GLU A 312 -9.33 10.82 -16.47
C GLU A 312 -9.22 11.90 -15.41
N VAL A 313 -10.32 12.12 -14.71
CA VAL A 313 -10.38 13.01 -13.56
C VAL A 313 -10.21 12.18 -12.30
N ILE A 314 -9.25 12.55 -11.46
CA ILE A 314 -9.10 12.00 -10.11
C ILE A 314 -9.58 13.04 -9.11
N THR A 315 -10.55 12.68 -8.29
CA THR A 315 -11.10 13.57 -7.27
C THR A 315 -10.83 13.00 -5.88
N LEU A 316 -10.34 13.87 -5.01
CA LEU A 316 -10.10 13.59 -3.59
C LEU A 316 -11.12 14.34 -2.74
N TYR A 317 -11.84 13.61 -1.91
CA TYR A 317 -12.76 14.13 -0.92
C TYR A 317 -12.26 13.83 0.50
N ASP A 318 -12.58 14.69 1.45
CA ASP A 318 -12.35 14.38 2.87
C ASP A 318 -13.32 13.29 3.37
N ALA A 319 -13.16 12.87 4.63
CA ALA A 319 -14.01 11.84 5.23
C ALA A 319 -15.51 12.22 5.28
N SER A 320 -15.82 13.50 5.20
CA SER A 320 -17.19 14.04 5.15
C SER A 320 -17.73 14.21 3.72
N GLY A 321 -16.97 13.80 2.71
CA GLY A 321 -17.36 13.89 1.30
C GLY A 321 -17.19 15.28 0.69
N ARG A 322 -16.44 16.21 1.31
CA ARG A 322 -16.17 17.54 0.80
C ARG A 322 -14.90 17.54 -0.06
N LEU A 323 -14.92 18.29 -1.15
CA LEU A 323 -13.84 18.37 -2.13
C LEU A 323 -12.55 18.93 -1.51
N VAL A 324 -11.45 18.16 -1.63
CA VAL A 324 -10.09 18.54 -1.22
C VAL A 324 -9.26 18.95 -2.43
N HIS A 325 -9.23 18.11 -3.45
CA HIS A 325 -8.45 18.37 -4.66
C HIS A 325 -8.98 17.55 -5.84
N GLN A 326 -8.78 18.07 -7.04
CA GLN A 326 -9.12 17.40 -8.28
C GLN A 326 -8.04 17.68 -9.33
N ILE A 327 -7.69 16.66 -10.09
CA ILE A 327 -6.81 16.78 -11.25
C ILE A 327 -7.40 16.04 -12.45
N GLU A 328 -7.03 16.49 -13.64
CA GLU A 328 -7.18 15.79 -14.91
C GLU A 328 -5.79 15.55 -15.51
N TYR A 329 -5.57 14.36 -16.14
CA TYR A 329 -4.29 14.00 -16.73
C TYR A 329 -4.41 13.39 -18.12
#